data_bb078948364f62ee5acf52bbce69d836
#
_entry.id   bb078948364f62ee5acf52bbce69d836
#
_cell.length_a   1.000
_cell.length_b   1.000
_cell.length_c   1.000
_cell.angle_alpha   90.00
_cell.angle_beta   90.00
_cell.angle_gamma   90.00
#
_symmetry.space_group_name_H-M   'P 1'
#
loop_
_entity.id
_entity.type
_entity.pdbx_description
1 polymer ?
#
loop_
_entity_poly.entity_id
_entity_poly.type
_entity_poly.pdbx_seq_one_letter_code
_entity_poly.pdbx_strand_id
1 'polypeptide(L)'
;NQLTALDVSSNTKLISLDCYMNQLTALDVSSNTKLISLACSNNQLTALDISNTALIYRNCSGNEYMVYVSDDETFDLSTLPGSFDMNKASNWVGGSVAGNVLTLDNGVSKVTYKYDCGLGKSETFTLSSYSSYASVEINSNNFPDAKFREVVSEFDTDGDNVLSGVETGNVRTIYCSDLNISALKGI
;
A
#
# COMPACT_ATOMS: atom_id res chain seq x y z
N ASN A 1 -4.61 6.47 16.60
CA ASN A 1 -3.38 7.24 16.73
C ASN A 1 -2.81 7.57 15.35
N GLN A 2 -1.81 8.46 15.27
CA GLN A 2 -1.30 8.99 13.99
C GLN A 2 0.23 8.87 13.87
N LEU A 3 0.84 7.95 14.64
CA LEU A 3 2.29 7.75 14.59
C LEU A 3 2.68 7.04 13.30
N THR A 4 3.50 7.68 12.47
CA THR A 4 3.96 7.15 11.17
C THR A 4 5.35 6.53 11.23
N ALA A 5 6.14 6.88 12.26
CA ALA A 5 7.47 6.32 12.50
C ALA A 5 7.71 6.17 13.99
N LEU A 6 8.50 5.17 14.37
CA LEU A 6 8.90 4.92 15.75
C LEU A 6 10.32 4.35 15.75
N ASP A 7 11.24 5.09 16.38
CA ASP A 7 12.60 4.63 16.61
C ASP A 7 12.77 4.21 18.08
N VAL A 8 13.08 2.94 18.30
CA VAL A 8 13.36 2.34 19.61
C VAL A 8 14.77 1.78 19.71
N SER A 9 15.64 2.08 18.74
CA SER A 9 17.00 1.53 18.63
C SER A 9 17.87 1.83 19.85
N SER A 10 17.70 3.00 20.48
CA SER A 10 18.41 3.39 21.70
C SER A 10 17.83 2.76 22.97
N ASN A 11 16.64 2.17 22.92
CA ASN A 11 15.94 1.62 24.07
C ASN A 11 16.30 0.13 24.29
N THR A 12 17.59 -0.20 24.38
CA THR A 12 18.11 -1.58 24.45
C THR A 12 17.69 -2.38 25.71
N LYS A 13 17.08 -1.71 26.68
CA LYS A 13 16.51 -2.35 27.89
C LYS A 13 15.00 -2.53 27.80
N LEU A 14 14.37 -2.23 26.65
CA LEU A 14 12.93 -2.33 26.46
C LEU A 14 12.47 -3.78 26.64
N ILE A 15 11.44 -3.96 27.49
CA ILE A 15 10.86 -5.28 27.80
C ILE A 15 9.49 -5.42 27.15
N SER A 16 8.74 -4.33 27.05
CA SER A 16 7.40 -4.30 26.43
C SER A 16 7.26 -3.10 25.53
N LEU A 17 6.72 -3.33 24.33
CA LEU A 17 6.39 -2.29 23.37
C LEU A 17 4.93 -2.44 22.95
N ASP A 18 4.17 -1.37 23.10
CA ASP A 18 2.78 -1.29 22.69
C ASP A 18 2.60 -0.08 21.76
N CYS A 19 2.47 -0.34 20.46
CA CYS A 19 2.34 0.66 19.41
C CYS A 19 1.19 0.33 18.44
N TYR A 20 0.19 -0.42 18.89
CA TYR A 20 -0.96 -0.78 18.07
C TYR A 20 -1.82 0.44 17.68
N MET A 21 -2.63 0.27 16.61
CA MET A 21 -3.54 1.30 16.08
C MET A 21 -2.82 2.62 15.77
N ASN A 22 -1.77 2.52 14.95
CA ASN A 22 -1.01 3.65 14.40
C ASN A 22 -0.88 3.51 12.87
N GLN A 23 0.02 4.26 12.26
CA GLN A 23 0.27 4.29 10.82
C GLN A 23 1.73 3.92 10.49
N LEU A 24 2.32 3.04 11.31
CA LEU A 24 3.71 2.62 11.13
C LEU A 24 3.83 1.74 9.87
N THR A 25 4.70 2.13 8.95
CA THR A 25 5.04 1.35 7.76
C THR A 25 6.24 0.44 7.97
N ALA A 26 7.05 0.73 8.99
CA ALA A 26 8.21 -0.06 9.40
C ALA A 26 8.35 -0.06 10.93
N LEU A 27 8.87 -1.12 11.48
CA LEU A 27 9.23 -1.24 12.90
C LEU A 27 10.49 -2.09 13.03
N ASP A 28 11.59 -1.47 13.46
CA ASP A 28 12.83 -2.16 13.75
C ASP A 28 12.99 -2.36 15.26
N VAL A 29 13.01 -3.61 15.67
CA VAL A 29 13.22 -4.06 17.07
C VAL A 29 14.52 -4.85 17.23
N SER A 30 15.40 -4.81 16.25
CA SER A 30 16.65 -5.59 16.23
C SER A 30 17.60 -5.31 17.40
N SER A 31 17.57 -4.07 17.92
CA SER A 31 18.36 -3.64 19.10
C SER A 31 17.69 -3.97 20.44
N ASN A 32 16.43 -4.40 20.44
CA ASN A 32 15.64 -4.61 21.66
C ASN A 32 15.67 -6.07 22.09
N THR A 33 16.87 -6.61 22.32
CA THR A 33 17.11 -8.04 22.60
C THR A 33 16.43 -8.55 23.88
N LYS A 34 15.95 -7.65 24.75
CA LYS A 34 15.20 -7.98 25.98
C LYS A 34 13.69 -7.85 25.83
N LEU A 35 13.20 -7.56 24.61
CA LEU A 35 11.78 -7.38 24.37
C LEU A 35 11.05 -8.73 24.53
N ILE A 36 10.11 -8.78 25.47
CA ILE A 36 9.31 -9.96 25.82
C ILE A 36 7.88 -9.84 25.30
N SER A 37 7.36 -8.62 25.21
CA SER A 37 5.99 -8.35 24.78
C SER A 37 5.98 -7.29 23.68
N LEU A 38 5.30 -7.58 22.56
CA LEU A 38 5.12 -6.66 21.43
C LEU A 38 3.66 -6.65 20.97
N ALA A 39 3.04 -5.46 20.98
CA ALA A 39 1.75 -5.22 20.35
C ALA A 39 1.91 -4.16 19.26
N CYS A 40 1.93 -4.59 17.99
CA CYS A 40 2.04 -3.72 16.80
C CYS A 40 0.91 -3.97 15.79
N SER A 41 -0.22 -4.48 16.26
CA SER A 41 -1.40 -4.73 15.43
C SER A 41 -2.02 -3.44 14.90
N ASN A 42 -2.76 -3.56 13.77
CA ASN A 42 -3.47 -2.44 13.16
C ASN A 42 -2.52 -1.26 12.86
N ASN A 43 -1.48 -1.53 12.12
CA ASN A 43 -0.55 -0.59 11.51
C ASN A 43 -0.49 -0.84 9.99
N GLN A 44 0.53 -0.34 9.33
CA GLN A 44 0.77 -0.49 7.90
C GLN A 44 2.07 -1.26 7.62
N LEU A 45 2.47 -2.16 8.53
CA LEU A 45 3.68 -2.95 8.37
C LEU A 45 3.52 -3.93 7.20
N THR A 46 4.59 -4.10 6.43
CA THR A 46 4.70 -5.09 5.35
C THR A 46 5.64 -6.24 5.72
N ALA A 47 6.49 -6.02 6.70
CA ALA A 47 7.46 -6.98 7.22
C ALA A 47 7.70 -6.72 8.70
N LEU A 48 8.19 -7.73 9.40
CA LEU A 48 8.63 -7.62 10.79
C LEU A 48 9.70 -8.68 11.05
N ASP A 49 10.84 -8.29 11.61
CA ASP A 49 11.88 -9.22 12.05
C ASP A 49 12.01 -9.16 13.58
N ILE A 50 11.71 -10.27 14.22
CA ILE A 50 11.79 -10.43 15.68
C ILE A 50 12.90 -11.41 16.10
N SER A 51 13.77 -11.83 15.17
CA SER A 51 14.78 -12.87 15.38
C SER A 51 15.75 -12.56 16.54
N ASN A 52 16.00 -11.28 16.80
CA ASN A 52 16.90 -10.84 17.87
C ASN A 52 16.18 -10.52 19.20
N THR A 53 14.92 -10.85 19.33
CA THR A 53 14.12 -10.54 20.52
C THR A 53 13.92 -11.77 21.42
N ALA A 54 13.41 -11.56 22.64
CA ALA A 54 13.02 -12.61 23.58
C ALA A 54 11.49 -12.76 23.69
N LEU A 55 10.75 -12.51 22.60
CA LEU A 55 9.30 -12.41 22.63
C LEU A 55 8.61 -13.70 23.10
N ILE A 56 7.79 -13.56 24.11
CA ILE A 56 6.85 -14.56 24.62
C ILE A 56 5.43 -14.22 24.14
N TYR A 57 5.07 -12.96 24.20
CA TYR A 57 3.77 -12.44 23.74
C TYR A 57 3.94 -11.53 22.54
N ARG A 58 3.10 -11.73 21.53
CA ARG A 58 3.01 -10.80 20.40
C ARG A 58 1.58 -10.71 19.87
N ASN A 59 1.22 -9.52 19.42
CA ASN A 59 0.04 -9.26 18.61
C ASN A 59 0.44 -8.32 17.47
N CYS A 60 0.57 -8.87 16.27
CA CYS A 60 1.00 -8.15 15.07
C CYS A 60 -0.06 -8.25 13.95
N SER A 61 -1.30 -8.62 14.28
CA SER A 61 -2.40 -8.80 13.33
C SER A 61 -2.93 -7.48 12.76
N GLY A 62 -3.64 -7.53 11.63
CA GLY A 62 -4.34 -6.37 11.07
C GLY A 62 -3.40 -5.30 10.51
N ASN A 63 -2.18 -5.66 10.11
CA ASN A 63 -1.31 -4.77 9.37
C ASN A 63 -1.71 -4.77 7.89
N GLU A 64 -2.05 -3.59 7.36
CA GLU A 64 -2.54 -3.41 6.00
C GLU A 64 -1.85 -2.19 5.37
N TYR A 65 -1.12 -2.43 4.29
CA TYR A 65 -0.40 -1.41 3.53
C TYR A 65 -1.06 -1.18 2.19
N MET A 66 -1.20 0.09 1.80
CA MET A 66 -1.79 0.47 0.53
C MET A 66 -0.74 0.50 -0.57
N VAL A 67 -1.01 -0.18 -1.68
CA VAL A 67 -0.16 -0.20 -2.87
C VAL A 67 -0.91 0.38 -4.06
N TYR A 68 -0.17 1.02 -4.96
CA TYR A 68 -0.68 1.45 -6.27
C TYR A 68 -0.24 0.41 -7.29
N VAL A 69 -1.20 -0.25 -7.91
CA VAL A 69 -0.94 -1.20 -8.98
C VAL A 69 -0.98 -0.50 -10.34
N SER A 70 -0.20 -1.02 -11.29
CA SER A 70 -0.24 -0.59 -12.69
C SER A 70 -1.56 -1.02 -13.36
N ASP A 71 -1.80 -0.53 -14.58
CA ASP A 71 -2.98 -0.92 -15.37
C ASP A 71 -3.02 -2.42 -15.72
N ASP A 72 -1.86 -3.08 -15.73
CA ASP A 72 -1.71 -4.54 -15.84
C ASP A 72 -1.97 -5.29 -14.52
N GLU A 73 -2.52 -4.60 -13.51
CA GLU A 73 -2.76 -5.12 -12.15
C GLU A 73 -1.48 -5.66 -11.47
N THR A 74 -0.31 -5.08 -11.79
CA THR A 74 0.98 -5.49 -11.23
C THR A 74 1.55 -4.47 -10.25
N PHE A 75 2.36 -4.97 -9.31
CA PHE A 75 3.07 -4.17 -8.32
C PHE A 75 4.48 -4.73 -8.08
N ASP A 76 5.49 -3.85 -8.01
CA ASP A 76 6.87 -4.24 -7.68
C ASP A 76 7.05 -4.31 -6.15
N LEU A 77 7.13 -5.54 -5.63
CA LEU A 77 7.31 -5.83 -4.21
C LEU A 77 8.64 -5.31 -3.64
N SER A 78 9.64 -5.03 -4.50
CA SER A 78 10.92 -4.46 -4.04
C SER A 78 10.78 -3.02 -3.52
N THR A 79 9.67 -2.37 -3.82
CA THR A 79 9.35 -1.00 -3.37
C THR A 79 8.67 -0.95 -2.00
N LEU A 80 8.33 -2.11 -1.42
CA LEU A 80 7.68 -2.16 -0.11
C LEU A 80 8.59 -1.62 1.00
N PRO A 81 8.04 -0.89 1.97
CA PRO A 81 8.80 -0.38 3.12
C PRO A 81 9.18 -1.50 4.10
N GLY A 82 9.93 -1.14 5.16
CA GLY A 82 10.19 -2.03 6.30
C GLY A 82 11.21 -3.12 6.04
N SER A 83 12.13 -2.94 5.07
CA SER A 83 13.13 -3.97 4.70
C SER A 83 12.47 -5.28 4.29
N PHE A 84 11.40 -5.21 3.52
CA PHE A 84 10.70 -6.38 3.00
C PHE A 84 11.66 -7.31 2.23
N ASP A 85 11.66 -8.58 2.62
CA ASP A 85 12.46 -9.62 1.97
C ASP A 85 11.53 -10.66 1.33
N MET A 86 11.53 -10.73 0.02
CA MET A 86 10.71 -11.65 -0.75
C MET A 86 10.91 -13.12 -0.37
N ASN A 87 12.13 -13.50 0.06
CA ASN A 87 12.43 -14.88 0.46
C ASN A 87 11.76 -15.27 1.78
N LYS A 88 11.30 -14.30 2.57
CA LYS A 88 10.54 -14.49 3.81
C LYS A 88 9.02 -14.51 3.60
N ALA A 89 8.55 -14.12 2.39
CA ALA A 89 7.13 -14.07 2.06
C ALA A 89 6.67 -15.37 1.36
N SER A 90 5.47 -15.83 1.72
CA SER A 90 4.88 -17.08 1.21
C SER A 90 3.36 -17.08 1.31
N ASN A 91 2.70 -18.09 0.76
CA ASN A 91 1.26 -18.31 0.88
C ASN A 91 0.43 -17.08 0.46
N TRP A 92 0.72 -16.59 -0.73
CA TRP A 92 0.01 -15.48 -1.35
C TRP A 92 -1.43 -15.87 -1.68
N VAL A 93 -2.39 -15.01 -1.34
CA VAL A 93 -3.82 -15.19 -1.62
C VAL A 93 -4.35 -13.89 -2.22
N GLY A 94 -5.06 -13.97 -3.34
CA GLY A 94 -5.60 -12.83 -4.07
C GLY A 94 -4.67 -12.30 -5.16
N GLY A 95 -3.58 -13.02 -5.45
CA GLY A 95 -2.64 -12.71 -6.51
C GLY A 95 -1.53 -13.74 -6.62
N SER A 96 -0.74 -13.64 -7.67
CA SER A 96 0.41 -14.50 -7.94
C SER A 96 1.70 -13.68 -7.98
N VAL A 97 2.83 -14.30 -7.64
CA VAL A 97 4.13 -13.61 -7.58
C VAL A 97 5.15 -14.32 -8.45
N ALA A 98 5.84 -13.55 -9.31
CA ALA A 98 6.95 -14.00 -10.14
C ALA A 98 8.15 -13.05 -9.95
N GLY A 99 9.24 -13.54 -9.34
CA GLY A 99 10.33 -12.66 -8.91
C GLY A 99 9.82 -11.64 -7.89
N ASN A 100 10.02 -10.36 -8.14
CA ASN A 100 9.50 -9.26 -7.31
C ASN A 100 8.16 -8.71 -7.81
N VAL A 101 7.57 -9.27 -8.84
CA VAL A 101 6.32 -8.76 -9.41
C VAL A 101 5.14 -9.54 -8.83
N LEU A 102 4.28 -8.83 -8.10
CA LEU A 102 2.96 -9.29 -7.71
C LEU A 102 1.98 -8.96 -8.84
N THR A 103 1.19 -9.93 -9.29
CA THR A 103 0.04 -9.72 -10.18
C THR A 103 -1.22 -10.06 -9.40
N LEU A 104 -2.16 -9.15 -9.32
CA LEU A 104 -3.43 -9.36 -8.64
C LEU A 104 -4.32 -10.30 -9.43
N ASP A 105 -5.14 -11.08 -8.74
CA ASP A 105 -6.23 -11.83 -9.38
C ASP A 105 -7.34 -10.85 -9.83
N ASN A 106 -7.99 -11.15 -10.95
CA ASN A 106 -9.01 -10.27 -11.53
C ASN A 106 -10.10 -9.90 -10.52
N GLY A 107 -10.33 -8.60 -10.34
CA GLY A 107 -11.35 -8.05 -9.44
C GLY A 107 -10.98 -8.13 -7.95
N VAL A 108 -9.77 -8.52 -7.62
CA VAL A 108 -9.28 -8.58 -6.24
C VAL A 108 -8.55 -7.29 -5.87
N SER A 109 -8.97 -6.67 -4.77
CA SER A 109 -8.37 -5.45 -4.24
C SER A 109 -7.54 -5.69 -2.97
N LYS A 110 -7.44 -6.92 -2.50
CA LYS A 110 -6.66 -7.27 -1.30
C LYS A 110 -5.88 -8.57 -1.53
N VAL A 111 -4.59 -8.47 -1.28
CA VAL A 111 -3.69 -9.62 -1.31
C VAL A 111 -3.15 -9.85 0.10
N THR A 112 -3.17 -11.09 0.57
CA THR A 112 -2.55 -11.46 1.84
C THR A 112 -1.39 -12.41 1.61
N TYR A 113 -0.41 -12.36 2.50
CA TYR A 113 0.73 -13.27 2.49
C TYR A 113 1.21 -13.55 3.91
N LYS A 114 1.87 -14.69 4.10
CA LYS A 114 2.59 -15.00 5.33
C LYS A 114 4.04 -14.55 5.20
N TYR A 115 4.53 -13.90 6.23
CA TYR A 115 5.92 -13.45 6.32
C TYR A 115 6.61 -14.14 7.48
N ASP A 116 7.78 -14.74 7.24
CA ASP A 116 8.62 -15.33 8.29
C ASP A 116 9.28 -14.21 9.09
N CYS A 117 8.84 -14.04 10.33
CA CYS A 117 9.33 -13.03 11.25
C CYS A 117 10.55 -13.48 12.05
N GLY A 118 11.06 -14.70 11.84
CA GLY A 118 12.10 -15.30 12.65
C GLY A 118 11.56 -16.09 13.85
N LEU A 119 12.44 -16.81 14.54
CA LEU A 119 12.10 -17.66 15.71
C LEU A 119 11.03 -18.74 15.40
N GLY A 120 10.91 -19.16 14.14
CA GLY A 120 9.86 -20.11 13.71
C GLY A 120 8.46 -19.51 13.78
N LYS A 121 8.32 -18.21 13.71
CA LYS A 121 7.06 -17.47 13.76
C LYS A 121 6.79 -16.79 12.45
N SER A 122 5.54 -16.84 12.00
CA SER A 122 5.06 -16.08 10.85
C SER A 122 3.84 -15.24 11.21
N GLU A 123 3.67 -14.13 10.52
CA GLU A 123 2.52 -13.26 10.60
C GLU A 123 1.88 -13.10 9.22
N THR A 124 0.59 -12.78 9.21
CA THR A 124 -0.12 -12.47 7.97
C THR A 124 -0.19 -10.97 7.80
N PHE A 125 0.29 -10.49 6.66
CA PHE A 125 0.19 -9.09 6.24
C PHE A 125 -0.76 -8.97 5.06
N THR A 126 -1.32 -7.77 4.88
CA THR A 126 -2.25 -7.46 3.80
C THR A 126 -1.69 -6.31 2.97
N LEU A 127 -1.73 -6.47 1.65
CA LEU A 127 -1.61 -5.38 0.70
C LEU A 127 -3.00 -5.08 0.17
N SER A 128 -3.45 -3.84 0.33
CA SER A 128 -4.68 -3.37 -0.30
C SER A 128 -4.32 -2.52 -1.49
N SER A 129 -4.74 -2.95 -2.65
CA SER A 129 -4.60 -2.13 -3.84
C SER A 129 -5.71 -1.08 -3.85
N TYR A 130 -5.35 0.16 -4.14
CA TYR A 130 -6.26 0.94 -4.93
C TYR A 130 -6.31 0.23 -6.28
N SER A 131 -7.39 -0.55 -6.51
CA SER A 131 -7.68 -0.92 -7.89
C SER A 131 -7.66 0.40 -8.65
N SER A 132 -6.94 0.41 -9.77
CA SER A 132 -7.06 1.47 -10.74
C SER A 132 -8.52 1.89 -10.70
N TYR A 133 -8.79 3.12 -10.30
CA TYR A 133 -10.14 3.66 -10.41
C TYR A 133 -10.61 3.25 -11.79
N ALA A 134 -11.83 2.73 -11.91
CA ALA A 134 -12.35 2.25 -13.18
C ALA A 134 -11.90 3.23 -14.24
N SER A 135 -11.04 2.79 -15.14
CA SER A 135 -10.49 3.63 -16.18
C SER A 135 -11.65 4.31 -16.89
N VAL A 136 -11.60 5.60 -17.02
CA VAL A 136 -12.72 6.39 -17.55
C VAL A 136 -12.37 6.85 -18.95
N GLU A 137 -13.04 6.30 -19.97
CA GLU A 137 -12.87 6.77 -21.35
C GLU A 137 -13.16 8.25 -21.46
N ILE A 138 -12.27 9.00 -22.11
CA ILE A 138 -12.44 10.43 -22.40
C ILE A 138 -13.34 10.58 -23.64
N ASN A 139 -14.65 10.45 -23.41
CA ASN A 139 -15.67 10.53 -24.45
C ASN A 139 -16.85 11.41 -24.05
N SER A 140 -17.80 11.63 -24.96
CA SER A 140 -18.95 12.50 -24.73
C SER A 140 -19.98 11.92 -23.75
N ASN A 141 -19.95 10.62 -23.43
CA ASN A 141 -20.85 10.03 -22.45
C ASN A 141 -20.36 10.29 -21.03
N ASN A 142 -19.05 10.18 -20.82
CA ASN A 142 -18.43 10.38 -19.52
C ASN A 142 -18.19 11.88 -19.24
N PHE A 143 -17.71 12.61 -20.25
CA PHE A 143 -17.46 14.04 -20.20
C PHE A 143 -18.24 14.76 -21.31
N PRO A 144 -19.52 15.12 -21.08
CA PRO A 144 -20.40 15.66 -22.13
C PRO A 144 -19.95 17.02 -22.67
N ASP A 145 -19.35 17.89 -21.85
CA ASP A 145 -18.85 19.17 -22.28
C ASP A 145 -17.54 19.03 -23.06
N ALA A 146 -17.50 19.56 -24.29
CA ALA A 146 -16.33 19.40 -25.17
C ALA A 146 -15.10 20.16 -24.64
N LYS A 147 -15.31 21.35 -24.02
CA LYS A 147 -14.22 22.12 -23.45
C LYS A 147 -13.66 21.48 -22.18
N PHE A 148 -14.53 20.87 -21.39
CA PHE A 148 -14.09 20.12 -20.22
C PHE A 148 -13.32 18.85 -20.62
N ARG A 149 -13.72 18.16 -21.70
CA ARG A 149 -12.92 17.03 -22.23
C ARG A 149 -11.52 17.44 -22.67
N GLU A 150 -11.36 18.63 -23.30
CA GLU A 150 -10.03 19.16 -23.64
C GLU A 150 -9.15 19.29 -22.38
N VAL A 151 -9.69 19.85 -21.29
CA VAL A 151 -8.98 19.95 -19.99
C VAL A 151 -8.66 18.58 -19.41
N VAL A 152 -9.60 17.67 -19.45
CA VAL A 152 -9.42 16.30 -18.91
C VAL A 152 -8.38 15.53 -19.71
N SER A 153 -8.30 15.73 -21.04
CA SER A 153 -7.29 15.11 -21.90
C SER A 153 -5.85 15.52 -21.57
N GLU A 154 -5.63 16.61 -20.84
CA GLU A 154 -4.29 17.00 -20.38
C GLU A 154 -3.75 16.06 -19.29
N PHE A 155 -4.62 15.29 -18.64
CA PHE A 155 -4.25 14.30 -17.63
C PHE A 155 -4.00 12.90 -18.20
N ASP A 156 -4.40 12.66 -19.44
CA ASP A 156 -4.09 11.46 -20.23
C ASP A 156 -2.63 11.54 -20.72
N THR A 157 -1.73 10.95 -19.95
CA THR A 157 -0.28 11.11 -20.14
C THR A 157 0.30 10.17 -21.17
N ASP A 158 -0.36 9.06 -21.47
CA ASP A 158 0.04 8.08 -22.48
C ASP A 158 -0.73 8.22 -23.80
N GLY A 159 -1.82 9.04 -23.82
CA GLY A 159 -2.56 9.39 -25.03
C GLY A 159 -3.50 8.30 -25.53
N ASP A 160 -3.92 7.38 -24.66
CA ASP A 160 -4.79 6.26 -25.02
C ASP A 160 -6.30 6.64 -25.02
N ASN A 161 -6.65 7.86 -24.65
CA ASN A 161 -8.00 8.41 -24.45
C ASN A 161 -8.76 7.75 -23.29
N VAL A 162 -8.05 7.23 -22.32
CA VAL A 162 -8.59 6.67 -21.08
C VAL A 162 -7.88 7.31 -19.91
N LEU A 163 -8.61 7.83 -18.95
CA LEU A 163 -8.00 8.21 -17.67
C LEU A 163 -7.85 6.97 -16.80
N SER A 164 -6.64 6.48 -16.71
CA SER A 164 -6.26 5.41 -15.79
C SER A 164 -6.35 5.87 -14.33
N GLY A 165 -6.36 4.93 -13.41
CA GLY A 165 -6.32 5.24 -11.98
C GLY A 165 -5.06 5.96 -11.53
N VAL A 166 -3.93 5.72 -12.21
CA VAL A 166 -2.66 6.41 -11.97
C VAL A 166 -2.78 7.88 -12.36
N GLU A 167 -3.35 8.16 -13.50
CA GLU A 167 -3.53 9.53 -14.02
C GLU A 167 -4.51 10.32 -13.16
N THR A 168 -5.67 9.74 -12.85
CA THR A 168 -6.66 10.38 -11.95
C THR A 168 -6.10 10.57 -10.54
N GLY A 169 -5.36 9.62 -10.01
CA GLY A 169 -4.71 9.70 -8.70
C GLY A 169 -3.64 10.79 -8.60
N ASN A 170 -3.06 11.22 -9.72
CA ASN A 170 -2.06 12.29 -9.78
C ASN A 170 -2.66 13.68 -9.96
N VAL A 171 -3.93 13.79 -10.29
CA VAL A 171 -4.60 15.11 -10.45
C VAL A 171 -4.68 15.81 -9.10
N ARG A 172 -4.07 16.98 -9.00
CA ARG A 172 -4.08 17.83 -7.80
C ARG A 172 -4.90 19.08 -7.98
N THR A 173 -5.01 19.57 -9.22
CA THR A 173 -5.70 20.81 -9.54
C THR A 173 -6.24 20.72 -10.96
N ILE A 174 -7.47 21.20 -11.15
CA ILE A 174 -8.09 21.31 -12.45
C ILE A 174 -8.36 22.80 -12.71
N TYR A 175 -7.80 23.34 -13.77
CA TYR A 175 -8.03 24.72 -14.19
C TYR A 175 -9.05 24.74 -15.32
N CYS A 176 -10.24 25.27 -15.04
CA CYS A 176 -11.33 25.37 -16.00
C CYS A 176 -11.99 26.73 -16.01
N SER A 177 -11.28 27.80 -15.56
CA SER A 177 -11.75 29.17 -15.61
C SER A 177 -11.75 29.67 -17.03
N ASP A 178 -12.74 30.55 -17.36
CA ASP A 178 -12.88 31.25 -18.64
C ASP A 178 -13.06 30.36 -19.90
N LEU A 179 -13.37 29.08 -19.73
CA LEU A 179 -13.52 28.10 -20.83
C LEU A 179 -14.97 27.93 -21.29
N ASN A 180 -15.94 28.64 -20.66
CA ASN A 180 -17.38 28.52 -20.95
C ASN A 180 -17.87 27.03 -20.83
N ILE A 181 -17.38 26.31 -19.84
CA ILE A 181 -17.81 24.93 -19.57
C ILE A 181 -19.25 24.96 -19.06
N SER A 182 -20.10 24.16 -19.68
CA SER A 182 -21.52 24.06 -19.35
C SER A 182 -21.88 22.91 -18.41
N ALA A 183 -20.99 21.90 -18.27
CA ALA A 183 -21.19 20.76 -17.43
C ALA A 183 -19.87 20.17 -16.93
N LEU A 184 -19.80 19.84 -15.64
CA LEU A 184 -18.67 19.20 -14.97
C LEU A 184 -19.05 17.75 -14.57
N LYS A 185 -19.61 16.98 -15.49
CA LYS A 185 -19.87 15.57 -15.27
C LYS A 185 -18.63 14.75 -15.59
N GLY A 186 -18.36 13.70 -14.80
CA GLY A 186 -17.24 12.79 -15.00
C GLY A 186 -16.06 12.98 -14.04
N ILE A 187 -16.25 13.84 -13.03
CA ILE A 187 -15.25 14.05 -11.97
C ILE A 187 -15.63 13.21 -10.75
#